data_f567aee76cb5ba544a3590b3ddc2d533
#
_entry.id   f567aee76cb5ba544a3590b3ddc2d533
#
_cell.length_a   1.000
_cell.length_b   1.000
_cell.length_c   1.000
_cell.angle_alpha   90.00
_cell.angle_beta   90.00
_cell.angle_gamma   90.00
#
_symmetry.space_group_name_H-M   'P 1'
#
loop_
_entity.id
_entity.type
_entity.pdbx_description
1 polymer ?
#
loop_
_entity_poly.entity_id
_entity_poly.type
_entity_poly.pdbx_seq_one_letter_code
_entity_poly.pdbx_strand_id
1 'polypeptide(L)'
;MNTVKILHCADLHIGAAESFLGERAEKRRYETLLTFERIIDIAEKNGTDAVLIAGDLFDSNTAGREFITQVLGKIASVPQVRVIFAAGNHDPLTGDSPFSGAVLPDNFYILDTKGGVISFEDIGLNVYGQSYSYVYMDEEPSFSPPRVNDGFVNIILIHGELKGDPSSHYCPISSDFIANSNMDYIALGHIHKRTEISKLGNTFYAYSGCPEG
;
A
#
# COMPACT_ATOMS: atom_id res chain seq x y z
N MET A 1 10.88 21.35 -11.62
CA MET A 1 10.56 20.06 -10.97
C MET A 1 9.06 19.97 -10.93
N ASN A 2 8.51 18.88 -11.42
CA ASN A 2 7.08 18.61 -11.24
C ASN A 2 6.83 18.30 -9.77
N THR A 3 5.78 18.87 -9.20
CA THR A 3 5.34 18.54 -7.83
C THR A 3 4.27 17.48 -7.96
N VAL A 4 4.50 16.29 -7.39
CA VAL A 4 3.52 15.21 -7.31
C VAL A 4 2.97 15.16 -5.89
N LYS A 5 1.66 15.25 -5.75
CA LYS A 5 0.98 15.17 -4.46
C LYS A 5 0.54 13.74 -4.17
N ILE A 6 1.09 13.17 -3.11
CA ILE A 6 0.86 11.78 -2.72
C ILE A 6 0.12 11.72 -1.38
N LEU A 7 -0.84 10.80 -1.28
CA LEU A 7 -1.40 10.34 -0.01
C LEU A 7 -0.92 8.90 0.22
N HIS A 8 -0.31 8.65 1.37
CA HIS A 8 0.18 7.32 1.76
C HIS A 8 -0.63 6.78 2.93
N CYS A 9 -1.14 5.56 2.80
CA CYS A 9 -1.84 4.81 3.85
C CYS A 9 -1.49 3.32 3.77
N ALA A 10 -1.79 2.57 4.84
CA ALA A 10 -1.61 1.12 4.96
C ALA A 10 -2.49 0.57 6.08
N ASP A 11 -2.53 -0.74 6.24
CA ASP A 11 -3.05 -1.43 7.43
C ASP A 11 -4.52 -1.04 7.75
N LEU A 12 -5.37 -1.00 6.71
CA LEU A 12 -6.79 -0.67 6.87
C LEU A 12 -7.61 -1.84 7.40
N HIS A 13 -7.22 -3.07 7.10
CA HIS A 13 -7.87 -4.31 7.53
C HIS A 13 -9.39 -4.30 7.33
N ILE A 14 -9.85 -3.88 6.13
CA ILE A 14 -11.27 -3.83 5.80
C ILE A 14 -11.86 -5.23 5.90
N GLY A 15 -12.99 -5.34 6.61
CA GLY A 15 -13.69 -6.61 6.82
C GLY A 15 -13.19 -7.42 8.01
N ALA A 16 -12.30 -6.87 8.84
CA ALA A 16 -11.79 -7.53 10.05
C ALA A 16 -12.91 -8.11 10.93
N ALA A 17 -12.77 -9.38 11.30
CA ALA A 17 -13.73 -10.09 12.13
C ALA A 17 -13.37 -9.96 13.61
N GLU A 18 -13.64 -8.82 14.22
CA GLU A 18 -13.41 -8.58 15.64
C GLU A 18 -14.48 -9.30 16.49
N SER A 19 -14.47 -10.64 16.49
CA SER A 19 -15.47 -11.48 17.14
C SER A 19 -15.63 -11.21 18.65
N PHE A 20 -14.62 -10.67 19.30
CA PHE A 20 -14.66 -10.29 20.73
C PHE A 20 -15.61 -9.09 21.00
N LEU A 21 -16.00 -8.33 19.98
CA LEU A 21 -16.94 -7.20 20.10
C LEU A 21 -18.40 -7.61 20.12
N GLY A 22 -18.74 -8.91 19.92
CA GLY A 22 -20.11 -9.41 19.90
C GLY A 22 -20.98 -8.67 18.87
N GLU A 23 -22.12 -8.11 19.31
CA GLU A 23 -23.05 -7.37 18.43
C GLU A 23 -22.46 -6.12 17.78
N ARG A 24 -21.34 -5.60 18.29
CA ARG A 24 -20.67 -4.42 17.73
C ARG A 24 -19.68 -4.79 16.61
N ALA A 25 -19.38 -6.06 16.41
CA ALA A 25 -18.41 -6.51 15.42
C ALA A 25 -18.82 -6.11 13.99
N GLU A 26 -20.10 -6.26 13.65
CA GLU A 26 -20.62 -5.86 12.34
C GLU A 26 -20.46 -4.36 12.10
N LYS A 27 -20.80 -3.53 13.09
CA LYS A 27 -20.61 -2.08 13.00
C LYS A 27 -19.14 -1.73 12.78
N ARG A 28 -18.23 -2.36 13.52
CA ARG A 28 -16.78 -2.11 13.41
C ARG A 28 -16.25 -2.44 12.02
N ARG A 29 -16.71 -3.52 11.41
CA ARG A 29 -16.36 -3.87 10.03
C ARG A 29 -16.67 -2.78 9.02
N TYR A 30 -17.79 -2.09 9.18
CA TYR A 30 -18.17 -0.98 8.30
C TYR A 30 -17.41 0.30 8.62
N GLU A 31 -16.94 0.50 9.85
CA GLU A 31 -16.16 1.67 10.23
C GLU A 31 -14.84 1.73 9.46
N THR A 32 -14.12 0.61 9.31
CA THR A 32 -12.87 0.55 8.52
C THR A 32 -13.11 0.86 7.04
N LEU A 33 -14.22 0.39 6.47
CA LEU A 33 -14.62 0.75 5.11
C LEU A 33 -14.92 2.25 4.98
N LEU A 34 -15.68 2.83 5.91
CA LEU A 34 -15.97 4.27 5.92
C LEU A 34 -14.69 5.11 6.06
N THR A 35 -13.70 4.61 6.78
CA THR A 35 -12.41 5.27 6.88
C THR A 35 -11.65 5.22 5.56
N PHE A 36 -11.67 4.09 4.84
CA PHE A 36 -11.14 4.03 3.48
C PHE A 36 -11.84 5.02 2.54
N GLU A 37 -13.18 5.07 2.55
CA GLU A 37 -13.95 6.01 1.74
C GLU A 37 -13.55 7.47 2.02
N ARG A 38 -13.37 7.82 3.30
CA ARG A 38 -12.89 9.17 3.70
C ARG A 38 -11.47 9.46 3.20
N ILE A 39 -10.58 8.47 3.19
CA ILE A 39 -9.23 8.63 2.65
C ILE A 39 -9.30 8.99 1.17
N ILE A 40 -10.13 8.29 0.39
CA ILE A 40 -10.32 8.59 -1.03
C ILE A 40 -10.98 9.96 -1.23
N ASP A 41 -11.98 10.35 -0.42
CA ASP A 41 -12.60 11.69 -0.47
C ASP A 41 -11.57 12.80 -0.16
N ILE A 42 -10.69 12.57 0.82
CA ILE A 42 -9.61 13.49 1.16
C ILE A 42 -8.63 13.62 0.00
N ALA A 43 -8.26 12.51 -0.66
CA ALA A 43 -7.39 12.53 -1.81
C ALA A 43 -7.99 13.35 -2.97
N GLU A 44 -9.25 13.12 -3.31
CA GLU A 44 -9.97 13.86 -4.34
C GLU A 44 -10.04 15.36 -4.01
N LYS A 45 -10.56 15.69 -2.81
CA LYS A 45 -10.75 17.08 -2.37
C LYS A 45 -9.47 17.90 -2.35
N ASN A 46 -8.34 17.25 -2.07
CA ASN A 46 -7.04 17.92 -2.02
C ASN A 46 -6.31 17.92 -3.37
N GLY A 47 -6.89 17.38 -4.43
CA GLY A 47 -6.22 17.25 -5.73
C GLY A 47 -4.95 16.41 -5.62
N THR A 48 -5.05 15.25 -4.96
CA THR A 48 -3.97 14.27 -4.83
C THR A 48 -3.78 13.56 -6.17
N ASP A 49 -2.54 13.46 -6.65
CA ASP A 49 -2.23 12.80 -7.93
C ASP A 49 -2.25 11.28 -7.79
N ALA A 50 -1.78 10.77 -6.64
CA ALA A 50 -1.75 9.33 -6.36
C ALA A 50 -1.99 9.00 -4.89
N VAL A 51 -2.75 7.94 -4.63
CA VAL A 51 -2.88 7.27 -3.32
C VAL A 51 -2.05 6.01 -3.34
N LEU A 52 -1.14 5.86 -2.37
CA LEU A 52 -0.31 4.69 -2.18
C LEU A 52 -0.84 3.89 -0.99
N ILE A 53 -1.20 2.63 -1.23
CA ILE A 53 -1.68 1.70 -0.20
C ILE A 53 -0.60 0.64 0.03
N ALA A 54 0.12 0.75 1.15
CA ALA A 54 1.26 -0.10 1.47
C ALA A 54 0.84 -1.38 2.22
N GLY A 55 -0.08 -2.15 1.64
CA GLY A 55 -0.51 -3.46 2.10
C GLY A 55 -1.63 -3.45 3.15
N ASP A 56 -2.15 -4.63 3.40
CA ASP A 56 -3.20 -4.92 4.37
C ASP A 56 -4.43 -4.00 4.21
N LEU A 57 -4.88 -3.85 2.95
CA LEU A 57 -6.13 -3.17 2.63
C LEU A 57 -7.32 -3.97 3.16
N PHE A 58 -7.29 -5.30 3.01
CA PHE A 58 -8.24 -6.22 3.59
C PHE A 58 -7.63 -7.04 4.73
N ASP A 59 -8.44 -7.40 5.71
CA ASP A 59 -8.00 -8.22 6.85
C ASP A 59 -7.65 -9.66 6.46
N SER A 60 -8.18 -10.13 5.37
CA SER A 60 -7.88 -11.47 4.81
C SER A 60 -8.37 -11.59 3.36
N ASN A 61 -7.86 -12.59 2.64
CA ASN A 61 -8.35 -12.94 1.31
C ASN A 61 -9.83 -13.37 1.30
N THR A 62 -10.41 -13.69 2.47
CA THR A 62 -11.82 -14.05 2.61
C THR A 62 -12.71 -12.86 2.96
N ALA A 63 -12.21 -11.62 2.82
CA ALA A 63 -13.07 -10.43 2.94
C ALA A 63 -14.29 -10.55 2.05
N GLY A 64 -15.47 -10.23 2.59
CA GLY A 64 -16.74 -10.42 1.90
C GLY A 64 -16.77 -9.67 0.56
N ARG A 65 -17.39 -10.26 -0.47
CA ARG A 65 -17.50 -9.64 -1.81
C ARG A 65 -18.12 -8.24 -1.76
N GLU A 66 -18.96 -7.97 -0.78
CA GLU A 66 -19.57 -6.66 -0.57
C GLU A 66 -18.52 -5.57 -0.31
N PHE A 67 -17.52 -5.85 0.55
CA PHE A 67 -16.42 -4.92 0.84
C PHE A 67 -15.55 -4.68 -0.38
N ILE A 68 -15.22 -5.74 -1.11
CA ILE A 68 -14.44 -5.64 -2.36
C ILE A 68 -15.18 -4.77 -3.37
N THR A 69 -16.48 -4.99 -3.56
CA THR A 69 -17.30 -4.21 -4.50
C THR A 69 -17.37 -2.74 -4.10
N GLN A 70 -17.50 -2.44 -2.80
CA GLN A 70 -17.57 -1.07 -2.31
C GLN A 70 -16.21 -0.36 -2.45
N VAL A 71 -15.10 -1.04 -2.11
CA VAL A 71 -13.73 -0.51 -2.29
C VAL A 71 -13.46 -0.19 -3.76
N LEU A 72 -13.70 -1.13 -4.67
CA LEU A 72 -13.48 -0.91 -6.10
C LEU A 72 -14.42 0.17 -6.66
N GLY A 73 -15.69 0.19 -6.23
CA GLY A 73 -16.65 1.23 -6.60
C GLY A 73 -16.22 2.62 -6.13
N LYS A 74 -15.67 2.73 -4.92
CA LYS A 74 -15.14 3.99 -4.39
C LYS A 74 -13.93 4.46 -5.17
N ILE A 75 -12.99 3.58 -5.50
CA ILE A 75 -11.83 3.91 -6.34
C ILE A 75 -12.30 4.39 -7.73
N ALA A 76 -13.24 3.68 -8.36
CA ALA A 76 -13.80 4.05 -9.66
C ALA A 76 -14.49 5.42 -9.66
N SER A 77 -15.01 5.87 -8.51
CA SER A 77 -15.71 7.17 -8.41
C SER A 77 -14.79 8.39 -8.54
N VAL A 78 -13.46 8.19 -8.44
CA VAL A 78 -12.44 9.25 -8.50
C VAL A 78 -11.40 8.97 -9.59
N PRO A 79 -11.79 8.91 -10.87
CA PRO A 79 -10.93 8.43 -11.96
C PRO A 79 -9.67 9.28 -12.18
N GLN A 80 -9.64 10.51 -11.69
CA GLN A 80 -8.49 11.41 -11.74
C GLN A 80 -7.41 11.10 -10.70
N VAL A 81 -7.72 10.31 -9.67
CA VAL A 81 -6.79 9.89 -8.62
C VAL A 81 -6.29 8.49 -8.92
N ARG A 82 -5.00 8.32 -9.07
CA ARG A 82 -4.37 7.00 -9.25
C ARG A 82 -4.26 6.31 -7.90
N VAL A 83 -4.77 5.10 -7.78
CA VAL A 83 -4.64 4.31 -6.55
C VAL A 83 -3.69 3.16 -6.84
N ILE A 84 -2.55 3.13 -6.18
CA ILE A 84 -1.50 2.11 -6.35
C ILE A 84 -1.44 1.27 -5.06
N PHE A 85 -1.52 -0.03 -5.21
CA PHE A 85 -1.56 -0.99 -4.12
C PHE A 85 -0.41 -2.00 -4.22
N ALA A 86 0.30 -2.21 -3.13
CA ALA A 86 1.15 -3.37 -2.90
C ALA A 86 0.47 -4.25 -1.85
N ALA A 87 0.18 -5.50 -2.15
CA ALA A 87 -0.47 -6.41 -1.20
C ALA A 87 0.42 -6.71 0.00
N GLY A 88 -0.19 -6.84 1.18
CA GLY A 88 0.48 -7.22 2.42
C GLY A 88 0.32 -8.70 2.77
N ASN A 89 0.63 -9.04 4.01
CA ASN A 89 0.56 -10.43 4.48
C ASN A 89 -0.87 -10.88 4.80
N HIS A 90 -1.82 -9.97 5.03
CA HIS A 90 -3.21 -10.28 5.25
C HIS A 90 -3.99 -10.44 3.93
N ASP A 91 -3.60 -9.77 2.88
CA ASP A 91 -4.27 -9.78 1.58
C ASP A 91 -3.35 -10.15 0.40
N PRO A 92 -2.51 -11.22 0.54
CA PRO A 92 -1.53 -11.58 -0.49
C PRO A 92 -2.19 -11.93 -1.83
N LEU A 93 -1.47 -11.71 -2.93
CA LEU A 93 -1.95 -12.00 -4.29
C LEU A 93 -1.85 -13.50 -4.61
N THR A 94 -2.66 -14.29 -3.94
CA THR A 94 -2.84 -15.73 -4.18
C THR A 94 -4.01 -15.96 -5.15
N GLY A 95 -4.27 -17.22 -5.51
CA GLY A 95 -5.41 -17.57 -6.38
C GLY A 95 -6.79 -17.24 -5.79
N ASP A 96 -6.88 -17.09 -4.48
CA ASP A 96 -8.06 -16.68 -3.71
C ASP A 96 -8.00 -15.22 -3.23
N SER A 97 -7.07 -14.42 -3.77
CA SER A 97 -6.98 -12.98 -3.49
C SER A 97 -8.34 -12.29 -3.70
N PRO A 98 -8.67 -11.26 -2.89
CA PRO A 98 -9.87 -10.45 -3.06
C PRO A 98 -10.05 -9.91 -4.48
N PHE A 99 -8.94 -9.72 -5.19
CA PHE A 99 -8.93 -9.19 -6.55
C PHE A 99 -9.00 -10.26 -7.65
N SER A 100 -8.93 -11.55 -7.29
CA SER A 100 -8.95 -12.66 -8.25
C SER A 100 -10.30 -12.69 -8.99
N GLY A 101 -10.27 -12.50 -10.32
CA GLY A 101 -11.46 -12.44 -11.17
C GLY A 101 -12.31 -11.18 -11.00
N ALA A 102 -11.87 -10.18 -10.24
CA ALA A 102 -12.53 -8.88 -10.16
C ALA A 102 -12.22 -8.02 -11.39
N VAL A 103 -13.19 -7.23 -11.82
CA VAL A 103 -12.95 -6.17 -12.82
C VAL A 103 -12.41 -4.96 -12.07
N LEU A 104 -11.15 -4.66 -12.29
CA LEU A 104 -10.49 -3.52 -11.64
C LEU A 104 -10.82 -2.21 -12.36
N PRO A 105 -11.02 -1.10 -11.63
CA PRO A 105 -11.12 0.24 -12.21
C PRO A 105 -9.82 0.64 -12.95
N ASP A 106 -9.94 1.46 -14.01
CA ASP A 106 -8.80 1.91 -14.81
C ASP A 106 -7.76 2.73 -14.02
N ASN A 107 -8.17 3.31 -12.90
CA ASN A 107 -7.32 4.08 -11.99
C ASN A 107 -6.79 3.28 -10.79
N PHE A 108 -6.98 1.95 -10.76
CA PHE A 108 -6.48 1.07 -9.73
C PHE A 108 -5.37 0.16 -10.25
N TYR A 109 -4.19 0.26 -9.66
CA TYR A 109 -2.97 -0.42 -10.08
C TYR A 109 -2.43 -1.28 -8.97
N ILE A 110 -2.16 -2.56 -9.25
CA ILE A 110 -1.62 -3.51 -8.28
C ILE A 110 -0.18 -3.87 -8.69
N LEU A 111 0.76 -3.74 -7.77
CA LEU A 111 2.14 -4.16 -7.98
C LEU A 111 2.26 -5.68 -8.01
N ASP A 112 3.12 -6.19 -8.90
CA ASP A 112 3.32 -7.64 -9.08
C ASP A 112 4.06 -8.27 -7.89
N THR A 113 3.88 -9.58 -7.69
CA THR A 113 4.55 -10.36 -6.65
C THR A 113 6.04 -10.58 -6.92
N LYS A 114 6.47 -10.42 -8.15
CA LYS A 114 7.89 -10.50 -8.55
C LYS A 114 8.61 -9.16 -8.43
N GLY A 115 7.91 -8.14 -7.98
CA GLY A 115 8.39 -6.77 -8.02
C GLY A 115 8.29 -6.15 -9.41
N GLY A 116 8.31 -4.85 -9.47
CA GLY A 116 8.19 -4.11 -10.72
C GLY A 116 8.07 -2.61 -10.52
N VAL A 117 7.71 -1.93 -11.60
CA VAL A 117 7.47 -0.49 -11.63
C VAL A 117 6.19 -0.18 -12.39
N ILE A 118 5.43 0.77 -11.87
CA ILE A 118 4.31 1.40 -12.56
C ILE A 118 4.70 2.86 -12.79
N SER A 119 4.72 3.29 -14.05
CA SER A 119 5.16 4.63 -14.45
C SER A 119 3.99 5.46 -14.96
N PHE A 120 3.92 6.71 -14.50
CA PHE A 120 2.94 7.71 -14.91
C PHE A 120 3.68 8.90 -15.51
N GLU A 121 3.90 8.85 -16.82
CA GLU A 121 4.69 9.84 -17.55
C GLU A 121 4.06 11.25 -17.51
N ASP A 122 2.74 11.32 -17.51
CA ASP A 122 1.97 12.56 -17.51
C ASP A 122 2.15 13.41 -16.24
N ILE A 123 2.45 12.76 -15.09
CA ILE A 123 2.73 13.43 -13.82
C ILE A 123 4.18 13.29 -13.37
N GLY A 124 5.02 12.53 -14.08
CA GLY A 124 6.42 12.29 -13.73
C GLY A 124 6.58 11.49 -12.45
N LEU A 125 5.87 10.37 -12.31
CA LEU A 125 5.90 9.49 -11.14
C LEU A 125 6.24 8.05 -11.53
N ASN A 126 7.22 7.45 -10.86
CA ASN A 126 7.48 6.02 -10.88
C ASN A 126 7.22 5.43 -9.49
N VAL A 127 6.41 4.37 -9.42
CA VAL A 127 6.15 3.62 -8.20
C VAL A 127 6.69 2.20 -8.37
N TYR A 128 7.76 1.91 -7.68
CA TYR A 128 8.39 0.60 -7.58
C TYR A 128 7.80 -0.16 -6.39
N GLY A 129 7.79 -1.47 -6.42
CA GLY A 129 7.36 -2.23 -5.26
C GLY A 129 7.14 -3.69 -5.58
N GLN A 130 6.73 -4.42 -4.55
CA GLN A 130 6.48 -5.85 -4.61
C GLN A 130 5.32 -6.19 -3.69
N SER A 131 4.36 -6.94 -4.20
CA SER A 131 3.26 -7.49 -3.40
C SER A 131 3.64 -8.85 -2.80
N TYR A 132 3.03 -9.17 -1.68
CA TYR A 132 3.10 -10.51 -1.12
C TYR A 132 2.42 -11.53 -2.05
N SER A 133 3.08 -12.66 -2.27
CA SER A 133 2.53 -13.83 -2.99
C SER A 133 2.00 -14.89 -2.05
N TYR A 134 2.28 -14.77 -0.76
CA TYR A 134 1.84 -15.64 0.33
C TYR A 134 1.85 -14.85 1.64
N VAL A 135 1.35 -15.41 2.74
CA VAL A 135 1.28 -14.74 4.06
C VAL A 135 2.67 -14.43 4.67
N TYR A 136 3.72 -15.00 4.13
CA TYR A 136 5.11 -14.75 4.54
C TYR A 136 5.95 -14.32 3.34
N MET A 137 6.90 -13.44 3.61
CA MET A 137 7.97 -13.01 2.72
C MET A 137 9.24 -12.93 3.55
N ASP A 138 10.04 -13.99 3.49
CA ASP A 138 11.22 -14.16 4.38
C ASP A 138 12.43 -13.35 3.91
N GLU A 139 12.40 -12.86 2.69
CA GLU A 139 13.51 -12.17 2.06
C GLU A 139 13.22 -10.69 1.87
N GLU A 140 14.29 -9.91 1.88
CA GLU A 140 14.27 -8.51 1.45
C GLU A 140 13.78 -8.41 0.00
N PRO A 141 13.13 -7.30 -0.42
CA PRO A 141 12.63 -7.17 -1.78
C PRO A 141 13.70 -7.47 -2.83
N SER A 142 13.38 -8.35 -3.76
CA SER A 142 14.35 -8.86 -4.75
C SER A 142 14.55 -7.95 -5.96
N PHE A 143 13.79 -6.86 -6.06
CA PHE A 143 13.95 -5.90 -7.16
C PHE A 143 15.00 -4.85 -6.82
N SER A 144 15.85 -4.55 -7.78
CA SER A 144 16.76 -3.41 -7.72
C SER A 144 16.17 -2.29 -8.58
N PRO A 145 15.68 -1.20 -7.97
CA PRO A 145 15.20 -0.08 -8.77
C PRO A 145 16.34 0.43 -9.65
N PRO A 146 16.12 0.65 -10.95
CA PRO A 146 17.14 1.25 -11.78
C PRO A 146 17.46 2.65 -11.23
N ARG A 147 18.72 3.07 -11.32
CA ARG A 147 19.10 4.46 -11.05
C ARG A 147 18.54 5.33 -12.18
N VAL A 148 17.31 5.77 -12.02
CA VAL A 148 16.64 6.61 -13.03
C VAL A 148 16.74 8.05 -12.57
N ASN A 149 17.65 8.79 -13.16
CA ASN A 149 17.65 10.26 -13.06
C ASN A 149 16.94 10.81 -14.29
N ASP A 150 15.65 10.57 -14.35
CA ASP A 150 14.76 10.95 -15.47
C ASP A 150 13.97 12.22 -15.18
N GLY A 151 14.18 12.84 -14.03
CA GLY A 151 13.40 13.98 -13.58
C GLY A 151 12.03 13.62 -12.99
N PHE A 152 11.75 12.32 -12.81
CA PHE A 152 10.55 11.82 -12.18
C PHE A 152 10.74 11.71 -10.66
N VAL A 153 9.62 11.70 -9.95
CA VAL A 153 9.57 11.31 -8.53
C VAL A 153 9.57 9.78 -8.48
N ASN A 154 10.53 9.21 -7.75
CA ASN A 154 10.73 7.75 -7.65
C ASN A 154 10.40 7.27 -6.25
N ILE A 155 9.39 6.41 -6.12
CA ILE A 155 8.87 5.92 -4.82
C ILE A 155 8.92 4.40 -4.79
N ILE A 156 9.32 3.83 -3.65
CA ILE A 156 9.07 2.41 -3.34
C ILE A 156 7.80 2.34 -2.49
N LEU A 157 6.89 1.45 -2.87
CA LEU A 157 5.69 1.09 -2.13
C LEU A 157 5.82 -0.37 -1.70
N ILE A 158 5.88 -0.62 -0.39
CA ILE A 158 6.13 -1.96 0.13
C ILE A 158 5.54 -2.15 1.52
N HIS A 159 5.08 -3.37 1.79
CA HIS A 159 4.63 -3.82 3.10
C HIS A 159 5.74 -4.67 3.73
N GLY A 160 6.27 -4.28 4.90
CA GLY A 160 7.37 -5.02 5.52
C GLY A 160 7.93 -4.37 6.77
N GLU A 161 8.82 -5.09 7.42
CA GLU A 161 9.40 -4.74 8.71
C GLU A 161 10.79 -4.12 8.57
N LEU A 162 10.90 -2.86 9.01
CA LEU A 162 12.18 -2.15 9.01
C LEU A 162 13.08 -2.63 10.15
N LYS A 163 14.30 -3.01 9.84
CA LYS A 163 15.26 -3.58 10.80
C LYS A 163 14.73 -4.83 11.50
N GLY A 164 13.87 -5.57 10.82
CA GLY A 164 13.27 -6.77 11.36
C GLY A 164 14.32 -7.68 11.98
N ASP A 165 13.90 -8.44 12.97
CA ASP A 165 14.62 -9.61 13.42
C ASP A 165 15.01 -10.41 12.15
N PRO A 166 16.27 -10.86 11.98
CA PRO A 166 16.65 -11.74 10.87
C PRO A 166 15.78 -13.00 10.75
N SER A 167 15.01 -13.33 11.79
CA SER A 167 14.00 -14.39 11.80
C SER A 167 12.60 -13.88 11.42
N SER A 168 12.42 -12.60 11.09
CA SER A 168 11.12 -12.08 10.67
C SER A 168 10.69 -12.70 9.34
N HIS A 169 9.41 -13.07 9.26
CA HIS A 169 8.76 -13.59 8.06
C HIS A 169 7.99 -12.52 7.28
N TYR A 170 8.21 -11.23 7.59
CA TYR A 170 7.41 -10.11 7.07
C TYR A 170 8.27 -9.10 6.32
N CYS A 171 8.91 -9.57 5.22
CA CYS A 171 9.70 -8.72 4.33
C CYS A 171 10.69 -7.84 5.11
N PRO A 172 11.77 -8.42 5.67
CA PRO A 172 12.74 -7.68 6.46
C PRO A 172 13.45 -6.66 5.57
N ILE A 173 13.34 -5.37 5.88
CA ILE A 173 13.93 -4.27 5.13
C ILE A 173 15.15 -3.76 5.88
N SER A 174 16.33 -3.90 5.29
CA SER A 174 17.56 -3.44 5.90
C SER A 174 17.77 -1.93 5.75
N SER A 175 18.59 -1.38 6.63
CA SER A 175 19.05 0.00 6.50
C SER A 175 19.84 0.22 5.20
N ASP A 176 20.58 -0.82 4.76
CA ASP A 176 21.36 -0.76 3.53
C ASP A 176 20.47 -0.73 2.28
N PHE A 177 19.35 -1.48 2.29
CA PHE A 177 18.35 -1.39 1.23
C PHE A 177 17.84 0.05 1.06
N ILE A 178 17.46 0.69 2.16
CA ILE A 178 16.96 2.08 2.12
C ILE A 178 18.05 3.04 1.65
N ALA A 179 19.24 2.98 2.25
CA ALA A 179 20.33 3.91 1.96
C ALA A 179 20.80 3.84 0.51
N ASN A 180 20.77 2.63 -0.08
CA ASN A 180 21.26 2.38 -1.45
C ASN A 180 20.14 2.43 -2.51
N SER A 181 18.87 2.54 -2.11
CA SER A 181 17.75 2.58 -3.06
C SER A 181 17.78 3.81 -3.98
N ASN A 182 18.34 4.94 -3.51
CA ASN A 182 18.34 6.25 -4.20
C ASN A 182 16.93 6.71 -4.63
N MET A 183 15.92 6.36 -3.86
CA MET A 183 14.54 6.79 -4.07
C MET A 183 14.27 8.13 -3.39
N ASP A 184 13.26 8.84 -3.87
CA ASP A 184 12.80 10.07 -3.20
C ASP A 184 12.05 9.70 -1.90
N TYR A 185 11.26 8.61 -1.94
CA TYR A 185 10.48 8.17 -0.79
C TYR A 185 10.27 6.64 -0.78
N ILE A 186 10.21 6.05 0.42
CA ILE A 186 9.71 4.67 0.62
C ILE A 186 8.48 4.73 1.49
N ALA A 187 7.35 4.33 0.92
CA ALA A 187 6.06 4.20 1.59
C ALA A 187 5.94 2.81 2.21
N LEU A 188 5.94 2.75 3.56
CA LEU A 188 5.96 1.51 4.33
C LEU A 188 4.61 1.22 4.99
N GLY A 189 4.17 -0.05 4.96
CA GLY A 189 3.10 -0.61 5.77
C GLY A 189 3.58 -1.77 6.63
N HIS A 190 2.70 -2.42 7.38
CA HIS A 190 2.91 -3.50 8.34
C HIS A 190 2.99 -3.03 9.81
N ILE A 191 3.66 -1.94 10.08
CA ILE A 191 3.73 -1.42 11.44
C ILE A 191 2.57 -0.45 11.65
N HIS A 192 1.61 -0.85 12.49
CA HIS A 192 0.38 -0.09 12.75
C HIS A 192 0.62 1.27 13.41
N LYS A 193 1.79 1.48 14.01
CA LYS A 193 2.16 2.77 14.60
C LYS A 193 2.75 3.69 13.54
N ARG A 194 2.11 4.86 13.32
CA ARG A 194 2.66 5.93 12.49
C ARG A 194 4.04 6.37 12.99
N THR A 195 4.96 6.61 12.07
CA THR A 195 6.26 7.21 12.36
C THR A 195 6.37 8.63 11.79
N GLU A 196 7.34 9.38 12.31
CA GLU A 196 7.78 10.59 11.63
C GLU A 196 8.53 10.21 10.33
N ILE A 197 8.53 11.13 9.37
CA ILE A 197 9.32 10.95 8.14
C ILE A 197 10.79 10.99 8.52
N SER A 198 11.46 9.89 8.28
CA SER A 198 12.89 9.72 8.52
C SER A 198 13.67 9.76 7.22
N LYS A 199 14.99 9.95 7.31
CA LYS A 199 15.88 9.96 6.15
C LYS A 199 17.09 9.06 6.39
N LEU A 200 17.42 8.24 5.37
CA LEU A 200 18.63 7.44 5.36
C LEU A 200 19.31 7.54 3.98
N GLY A 201 20.57 7.94 3.96
CA GLY A 201 21.19 8.33 2.70
C GLY A 201 20.47 9.52 2.07
N ASN A 202 20.01 9.38 0.83
CA ASN A 202 19.19 10.37 0.13
C ASN A 202 17.70 10.09 0.19
N THR A 203 17.29 8.94 0.72
CA THR A 203 15.91 8.43 0.68
C THR A 203 15.16 8.81 1.95
N PHE A 204 13.96 9.38 1.78
CA PHE A 204 12.99 9.57 2.86
C PHE A 204 12.13 8.32 3.00
N TYR A 205 11.66 8.01 4.21
CA TYR A 205 10.77 6.88 4.46
C TYR A 205 9.89 7.09 5.69
N ALA A 206 8.73 6.45 5.72
CA ALA A 206 7.85 6.43 6.89
C ALA A 206 6.86 5.26 6.83
N TYR A 207 6.40 4.86 8.00
CA TYR A 207 5.16 4.10 8.16
C TYR A 207 3.98 5.06 8.29
N SER A 208 2.92 4.82 7.52
CA SER A 208 1.66 5.58 7.69
C SER A 208 0.96 5.24 8.99
N GLY A 209 1.12 4.02 9.46
CA GLY A 209 0.35 3.43 10.54
C GLY A 209 -1.07 3.06 10.12
N CYS A 210 -1.78 2.37 11.02
CA CYS A 210 -3.18 2.05 10.85
C CYS A 210 -4.05 3.31 11.03
N PRO A 211 -4.95 3.65 10.07
CA PRO A 211 -5.77 4.86 10.15
C PRO A 211 -6.80 4.85 11.30
N GLU A 212 -7.12 3.68 11.82
CA GLU A 212 -8.07 3.52 12.92
C GLU A 212 -7.42 3.53 14.32
N GLY A 213 -6.08 3.57 14.41
CA GLY A 213 -5.28 3.75 15.64
C GLY A 213 -5.07 2.48 16.44
#